data_de95f1ca5985dce76813fb95200fa24d
#
_entry.id   de95f1ca5985dce76813fb95200fa24d
#
_cell.length_a   1.000
_cell.length_b   1.000
_cell.length_c   1.000
_cell.angle_alpha   90.00
_cell.angle_beta   90.00
_cell.angle_gamma   90.00
#
_symmetry.space_group_name_H-M   'P 1'
#
loop_
_entity.id
_entity.type
_entity.pdbx_description
1 polymer ?
#
loop_
_entity_poly.entity_id
_entity_poly.type
_entity_poly.pdbx_seq_one_letter_code
_entity_poly.pdbx_strand_id
1 'polypeptide(L)'
;LHTFNSTNSHYIEPTSARRAADMMKFNSIWRAIATRFRDYAPELIFEIVNEPYFELSSTEVDVLNSGVIPVIRATGGNNTFRNLIIVGGGENSYLAPQQINSVILAGDANLIATFHYYDPFKFTSSQRDQYDNNTWGTAEEILSVQTHFDSVKSWSDLQGVPIYLGEFGADNANGYDYGSGTLRKINSNASGFADGGPDVQSRVLYHRQVAKEAINRGFAFSAWDSGPTSNKTIHKRSDSNQSSNFDFNS
;
A
#
# COMPACT_ATOMS: atom_id res chain seq x y z
N LEU A 1 -5.34 -7.61 -5.04
CA LEU A 1 -6.74 -7.81 -4.63
C LEU A 1 -6.99 -7.27 -3.23
N HIS A 2 -7.89 -6.28 -3.08
CA HIS A 2 -8.27 -5.71 -1.78
C HIS A 2 -9.27 -6.56 -0.96
N THR A 3 -9.90 -7.53 -1.56
CA THR A 3 -11.02 -8.28 -0.94
C THR A 3 -10.59 -9.47 -0.09
N PHE A 4 -9.30 -9.72 0.04
CA PHE A 4 -8.74 -10.81 0.85
C PHE A 4 -8.07 -10.32 2.12
N ASN A 5 -8.38 -9.10 2.54
CA ASN A 5 -7.95 -8.59 3.82
C ASN A 5 -8.96 -8.96 4.94
N SER A 6 -8.53 -8.79 6.16
CA SER A 6 -9.06 -9.35 7.38
C SER A 6 -10.47 -8.99 7.77
N THR A 7 -11.01 -7.89 7.33
CA THR A 7 -12.15 -7.29 8.05
C THR A 7 -13.48 -7.94 7.77
N ASN A 8 -13.62 -8.69 6.70
CA ASN A 8 -14.94 -9.24 6.34
C ASN A 8 -14.92 -10.72 5.94
N SER A 9 -13.80 -11.39 5.94
CA SER A 9 -13.80 -12.68 5.29
C SER A 9 -12.91 -13.74 5.88
N HIS A 10 -11.97 -13.42 6.74
CA HIS A 10 -11.11 -14.42 7.39
C HIS A 10 -10.44 -15.41 6.39
N TYR A 11 -10.35 -15.02 5.13
CA TYR A 11 -10.10 -15.95 4.03
C TYR A 11 -8.73 -16.59 4.08
N ILE A 12 -7.75 -15.85 4.52
CA ILE A 12 -6.36 -16.34 4.55
C ILE A 12 -5.81 -16.39 5.97
N GLU A 13 -6.65 -16.24 6.96
CA GLU A 13 -6.22 -16.45 8.36
C GLU A 13 -5.74 -17.87 8.57
N PRO A 14 -4.60 -18.05 9.25
CA PRO A 14 -4.00 -19.36 9.49
C PRO A 14 -4.93 -20.35 10.19
N THR A 15 -5.74 -19.83 11.10
CA THR A 15 -6.67 -20.60 11.96
C THR A 15 -8.04 -20.80 11.37
N SER A 16 -8.33 -20.21 10.20
CA SER A 16 -9.65 -20.36 9.58
C SER A 16 -9.89 -21.79 9.11
N ALA A 17 -11.00 -22.39 9.52
CA ALA A 17 -11.45 -23.68 8.99
C ALA A 17 -11.68 -23.67 7.47
N ARG A 18 -11.79 -22.50 6.86
CA ARG A 18 -12.01 -22.29 5.42
C ARG A 18 -10.71 -22.05 4.65
N ARG A 19 -9.57 -21.92 5.31
CA ARG A 19 -8.29 -21.51 4.71
C ARG A 19 -7.98 -22.25 3.39
N ALA A 20 -8.11 -23.57 3.36
CA ALA A 20 -7.83 -24.36 2.16
C ALA A 20 -8.76 -23.99 0.99
N ALA A 21 -10.06 -23.82 1.25
CA ALA A 21 -11.03 -23.43 0.24
C ALA A 21 -10.78 -21.99 -0.25
N ASP A 22 -10.43 -21.09 0.65
CA ASP A 22 -10.17 -19.69 0.33
C ASP A 22 -8.86 -19.52 -0.45
N MET A 23 -7.84 -20.31 -0.16
CA MET A 23 -6.61 -20.37 -0.97
C MET A 23 -6.88 -20.90 -2.38
N MET A 24 -7.73 -21.95 -2.52
CA MET A 24 -8.13 -22.42 -3.84
C MET A 24 -8.94 -21.36 -4.61
N LYS A 25 -9.82 -20.63 -3.94
CA LYS A 25 -10.58 -19.52 -4.52
C LYS A 25 -9.65 -18.38 -4.97
N PHE A 26 -8.69 -17.99 -4.15
CA PHE A 26 -7.69 -16.97 -4.46
C PHE A 26 -6.90 -17.35 -5.73
N ASN A 27 -6.39 -18.56 -5.80
CA ASN A 27 -5.67 -19.07 -6.96
C ASN A 27 -6.57 -19.14 -8.21
N SER A 28 -7.83 -19.49 -8.05
CA SER A 28 -8.79 -19.53 -9.16
C SER A 28 -9.12 -18.14 -9.72
N ILE A 29 -9.23 -17.14 -8.85
CA ILE A 29 -9.39 -15.73 -9.24
C ILE A 29 -8.17 -15.27 -10.05
N TRP A 30 -6.95 -15.54 -9.54
CA TRP A 30 -5.74 -15.17 -10.25
C TRP A 30 -5.58 -15.90 -11.58
N ARG A 31 -5.96 -17.17 -11.65
CA ARG A 31 -5.99 -17.90 -12.92
C ARG A 31 -6.91 -17.24 -13.93
N ALA A 32 -8.12 -16.84 -13.51
CA ALA A 32 -9.07 -16.16 -14.38
C ALA A 32 -8.55 -14.80 -14.87
N ILE A 33 -8.01 -13.97 -13.96
CA ILE A 33 -7.40 -12.68 -14.29
C ILE A 33 -6.23 -12.88 -15.25
N ALA A 34 -5.28 -13.74 -14.91
CA ALA A 34 -4.10 -13.99 -15.70
C ALA A 34 -4.44 -14.55 -17.10
N THR A 35 -5.41 -15.45 -17.19
CA THR A 35 -5.90 -15.95 -18.48
C THR A 35 -6.51 -14.83 -19.33
N ARG A 36 -7.33 -13.97 -18.72
CA ARG A 36 -7.97 -12.84 -19.43
C ARG A 36 -6.96 -11.85 -19.98
N PHE A 37 -5.89 -11.58 -19.25
CA PHE A 37 -4.89 -10.59 -19.59
C PHE A 37 -3.59 -11.18 -20.15
N ARG A 38 -3.59 -12.47 -20.51
CA ARG A 38 -2.41 -13.22 -20.93
C ARG A 38 -1.61 -12.54 -22.05
N ASP A 39 -2.31 -12.04 -23.06
CA ASP A 39 -1.71 -11.50 -24.26
C ASP A 39 -1.63 -9.95 -24.23
N TYR A 40 -2.00 -9.32 -23.10
CA TYR A 40 -1.83 -7.88 -22.90
C TYR A 40 -0.34 -7.54 -22.74
N ALA A 41 0.02 -6.32 -23.13
CA ALA A 41 1.38 -5.84 -23.11
C ALA A 41 2.09 -6.07 -21.76
N PRO A 42 3.42 -6.32 -21.74
CA PRO A 42 4.18 -6.62 -20.51
C PRO A 42 4.19 -5.47 -19.50
N GLU A 43 3.89 -4.24 -19.94
CA GLU A 43 3.75 -3.05 -19.10
C GLU A 43 2.57 -3.15 -18.12
N LEU A 44 1.60 -4.03 -18.40
CA LEU A 44 0.59 -4.39 -17.43
C LEU A 44 1.22 -5.27 -16.34
N ILE A 45 1.30 -4.75 -15.14
CA ILE A 45 1.85 -5.42 -13.96
C ILE A 45 0.70 -5.97 -13.11
N PHE A 46 0.90 -7.13 -12.50
CA PHE A 46 -0.06 -7.69 -11.54
C PHE A 46 0.46 -7.53 -10.13
N GLU A 47 -0.33 -6.87 -9.28
CA GLU A 47 -0.13 -6.87 -7.84
C GLU A 47 -1.00 -7.96 -7.21
N ILE A 48 -0.36 -8.95 -6.60
CA ILE A 48 -1.00 -10.20 -6.18
C ILE A 48 -2.04 -9.97 -5.10
N VAL A 49 -1.66 -9.24 -4.07
CA VAL A 49 -2.55 -8.89 -2.96
C VAL A 49 -2.15 -7.52 -2.44
N ASN A 50 -3.13 -6.72 -2.04
CA ASN A 50 -2.89 -5.39 -1.50
C ASN A 50 -2.19 -5.48 -0.12
N GLU A 51 -2.97 -5.54 0.92
CA GLU A 51 -2.51 -5.71 2.29
C GLU A 51 -3.00 -7.07 2.79
N PRO A 52 -2.13 -8.07 2.91
CA PRO A 52 -2.53 -9.33 3.51
C PRO A 52 -2.97 -9.10 4.97
N TYR A 53 -3.68 -10.08 5.53
CA TYR A 53 -4.09 -10.01 6.92
C TYR A 53 -2.90 -9.75 7.84
N PHE A 54 -3.01 -8.74 8.70
CA PHE A 54 -1.90 -8.21 9.49
C PHE A 54 -1.26 -9.21 10.45
N GLU A 55 -2.00 -10.22 10.88
CA GLU A 55 -1.48 -11.28 11.76
C GLU A 55 -0.82 -12.43 11.00
N LEU A 56 -0.76 -12.37 9.66
CA LEU A 56 -0.03 -13.38 8.90
C LEU A 56 1.47 -13.23 9.12
N SER A 57 2.10 -14.32 9.54
CA SER A 57 3.55 -14.40 9.59
C SER A 57 4.16 -14.31 8.19
N SER A 58 5.45 -13.98 8.12
CA SER A 58 6.19 -13.98 6.85
C SER A 58 6.08 -15.34 6.13
N THR A 59 6.18 -16.44 6.86
CA THR A 59 6.03 -17.80 6.31
C THR A 59 4.68 -18.02 5.64
N GLU A 60 3.62 -17.48 6.21
CA GLU A 60 2.27 -17.65 5.67
C GLU A 60 2.03 -16.80 4.43
N VAL A 61 2.60 -15.59 4.39
CA VAL A 61 2.59 -14.75 3.19
C VAL A 61 3.46 -15.38 2.09
N ASP A 62 4.58 -16.01 2.44
CA ASP A 62 5.39 -16.79 1.50
C ASP A 62 4.63 -17.97 0.90
N VAL A 63 3.80 -18.68 1.69
CA VAL A 63 2.91 -19.74 1.17
C VAL A 63 1.92 -19.19 0.16
N LEU A 64 1.36 -17.99 0.42
CA LEU A 64 0.46 -17.32 -0.52
C LEU A 64 1.18 -16.97 -1.82
N ASN A 65 2.32 -16.31 -1.73
CA ASN A 65 3.13 -15.93 -2.90
C ASN A 65 3.56 -17.18 -3.71
N SER A 66 4.11 -18.18 -3.05
CA SER A 66 4.57 -19.45 -3.68
C SER A 66 3.44 -20.22 -4.34
N GLY A 67 2.22 -20.12 -3.81
CA GLY A 67 1.05 -20.79 -4.38
C GLY A 67 0.52 -20.10 -5.63
N VAL A 68 0.54 -18.77 -5.68
CA VAL A 68 -0.11 -18.00 -6.76
C VAL A 68 0.82 -17.70 -7.94
N ILE A 69 2.10 -17.47 -7.73
CA ILE A 69 3.06 -17.18 -8.80
C ILE A 69 3.02 -18.26 -9.90
N PRO A 70 3.14 -19.56 -9.58
CA PRO A 70 3.07 -20.62 -10.59
C PRO A 70 1.71 -20.66 -11.32
N VAL A 71 0.61 -20.33 -10.63
CA VAL A 71 -0.73 -20.29 -11.24
C VAL A 71 -0.79 -19.20 -12.33
N ILE A 72 -0.21 -18.04 -12.09
CA ILE A 72 -0.13 -16.95 -13.06
C ILE A 72 0.78 -17.35 -14.23
N ARG A 73 1.99 -17.84 -13.94
CA ARG A 73 2.98 -18.26 -14.96
C ARG A 73 2.44 -19.36 -15.88
N ALA A 74 1.70 -20.32 -15.33
CA ALA A 74 1.11 -21.43 -16.08
C ALA A 74 0.04 -21.00 -17.10
N THR A 75 -0.48 -19.78 -17.05
CA THR A 75 -1.41 -19.28 -18.06
C THR A 75 -0.73 -18.95 -19.39
N GLY A 76 0.59 -18.86 -19.43
CA GLY A 76 1.39 -18.67 -20.65
C GLY A 76 1.31 -17.25 -21.22
N GLY A 77 1.68 -17.11 -22.49
CA GLY A 77 1.77 -15.82 -23.15
C GLY A 77 2.73 -14.85 -22.44
N ASN A 78 2.38 -13.56 -22.38
CA ASN A 78 3.19 -12.56 -21.70
C ASN A 78 3.27 -12.76 -20.18
N ASN A 79 2.40 -13.57 -19.60
CA ASN A 79 2.46 -13.86 -18.17
C ASN A 79 3.66 -14.74 -17.78
N THR A 80 4.33 -15.39 -18.72
CA THR A 80 5.56 -16.15 -18.45
C THR A 80 6.70 -15.28 -17.94
N PHE A 81 6.69 -13.99 -18.28
CA PHE A 81 7.71 -13.01 -17.88
C PHE A 81 7.12 -11.66 -17.41
N ARG A 82 5.81 -11.57 -17.23
CA ARG A 82 5.15 -10.38 -16.69
C ARG A 82 5.65 -10.07 -15.29
N ASN A 83 5.94 -8.79 -15.00
CA ASN A 83 6.28 -8.37 -13.65
C ASN A 83 5.11 -8.61 -12.70
N LEU A 84 5.41 -9.22 -11.56
CA LEU A 84 4.47 -9.45 -10.46
C LEU A 84 4.93 -8.67 -9.24
N ILE A 85 4.03 -7.89 -8.66
CA ILE A 85 4.27 -7.23 -7.38
C ILE A 85 3.83 -8.19 -6.28
N ILE A 86 4.74 -8.47 -5.36
CA ILE A 86 4.55 -9.33 -4.19
C ILE A 86 4.84 -8.57 -2.90
N VAL A 87 4.22 -8.99 -1.83
CA VAL A 87 4.39 -8.42 -0.50
C VAL A 87 4.97 -9.45 0.46
N GLY A 88 5.68 -8.99 1.48
CA GLY A 88 6.08 -9.80 2.63
C GLY A 88 5.08 -9.73 3.77
N GLY A 89 5.41 -10.30 4.91
CA GLY A 89 4.65 -10.15 6.15
C GLY A 89 4.78 -8.74 6.76
N GLY A 90 4.34 -8.55 8.02
CA GLY A 90 4.60 -7.33 8.78
C GLY A 90 3.74 -6.14 8.38
N GLU A 91 2.43 -6.34 8.22
CA GLU A 91 1.45 -5.27 8.01
C GLU A 91 1.75 -4.41 6.76
N ASN A 92 2.45 -4.95 5.80
CA ASN A 92 2.87 -4.27 4.58
C ASN A 92 3.72 -2.99 4.79
N SER A 93 4.33 -2.86 5.96
CA SER A 93 5.24 -1.75 6.32
C SER A 93 6.55 -1.80 5.52
N TYR A 94 7.43 -0.81 5.75
CA TYR A 94 8.79 -0.78 5.17
C TYR A 94 9.64 -2.01 5.54
N LEU A 95 9.21 -2.81 6.52
CA LEU A 95 9.86 -4.08 6.88
C LEU A 95 9.40 -5.25 6.00
N ALA A 96 8.26 -5.13 5.33
CA ALA A 96 7.66 -6.23 4.56
C ALA A 96 8.57 -6.80 3.47
N PRO A 97 9.28 -6.01 2.65
CA PRO A 97 10.18 -6.57 1.64
C PRO A 97 11.23 -7.50 2.24
N GLN A 98 11.77 -7.14 3.40
CA GLN A 98 12.83 -7.89 4.08
C GLN A 98 12.36 -9.25 4.62
N GLN A 99 11.06 -9.47 4.68
CA GLN A 99 10.44 -10.70 5.15
C GLN A 99 10.11 -11.68 4.02
N ILE A 100 10.30 -11.30 2.77
CA ILE A 100 10.09 -12.19 1.62
C ILE A 100 11.21 -13.23 1.58
N ASN A 101 10.82 -14.50 1.46
CA ASN A 101 11.78 -15.59 1.39
C ASN A 101 12.65 -15.51 0.13
N SER A 102 13.96 -15.56 0.31
CA SER A 102 14.94 -15.47 -0.79
C SER A 102 14.79 -16.57 -1.84
N VAL A 103 14.23 -17.73 -1.47
CA VAL A 103 13.94 -18.82 -2.43
C VAL A 103 12.87 -18.41 -3.44
N ILE A 104 11.85 -17.64 -3.00
CA ILE A 104 10.82 -17.09 -3.89
C ILE A 104 11.45 -16.12 -4.87
N LEU A 105 12.29 -15.21 -4.36
CA LEU A 105 12.97 -14.20 -5.16
C LEU A 105 13.93 -14.84 -6.19
N ALA A 106 14.67 -15.85 -5.79
CA ALA A 106 15.57 -16.57 -6.68
C ALA A 106 14.83 -17.43 -7.73
N GLY A 107 13.58 -17.79 -7.46
CA GLY A 107 12.76 -18.63 -8.34
C GLY A 107 12.12 -17.90 -9.51
N ASP A 108 12.06 -16.57 -9.47
CA ASP A 108 11.41 -15.76 -10.52
C ASP A 108 12.07 -14.39 -10.65
N ALA A 109 12.68 -14.12 -11.77
CA ALA A 109 13.41 -12.86 -12.02
C ALA A 109 12.51 -11.65 -12.32
N ASN A 110 11.20 -11.85 -12.45
CA ASN A 110 10.24 -10.80 -12.77
C ASN A 110 9.34 -10.46 -11.57
N LEU A 111 9.96 -10.36 -10.39
CA LEU A 111 9.29 -9.94 -9.17
C LEU A 111 9.67 -8.51 -8.79
N ILE A 112 8.70 -7.80 -8.25
CA ILE A 112 8.86 -6.48 -7.65
C ILE A 112 8.34 -6.61 -6.22
N ALA A 113 9.12 -6.17 -5.24
CA ALA A 113 8.65 -6.14 -3.86
C ALA A 113 7.91 -4.83 -3.56
N THR A 114 6.82 -4.91 -2.81
CA THR A 114 6.05 -3.73 -2.41
C THR A 114 6.03 -3.54 -0.91
N PHE A 115 5.84 -2.28 -0.52
CA PHE A 115 5.51 -1.88 0.84
C PHE A 115 4.62 -0.65 0.81
N HIS A 116 3.90 -0.42 1.91
CA HIS A 116 3.14 0.82 2.15
C HIS A 116 3.82 1.63 3.23
N TYR A 117 3.64 2.94 3.20
CA TYR A 117 4.29 3.83 4.14
C TYR A 117 3.33 4.86 4.72
N TYR A 118 2.94 4.62 5.96
CA TYR A 118 2.06 5.49 6.72
C TYR A 118 2.67 5.94 8.06
N ASP A 119 3.99 5.76 8.24
CA ASP A 119 4.66 6.22 9.45
C ASP A 119 4.95 7.74 9.42
N PRO A 120 4.77 8.43 10.55
CA PRO A 120 4.18 7.93 11.79
C PRO A 120 2.64 7.90 11.71
N PHE A 121 2.06 6.76 12.04
CA PHE A 121 0.61 6.53 11.89
C PHE A 121 -0.25 7.53 12.69
N LYS A 122 0.27 8.05 13.80
CA LYS A 122 -0.37 9.11 14.59
C LYS A 122 -0.61 10.40 13.80
N PHE A 123 0.25 10.69 12.85
CA PHE A 123 0.12 11.84 11.95
C PHE A 123 -0.72 11.49 10.71
N THR A 124 -0.38 10.41 10.03
CA THR A 124 -1.00 10.05 8.76
C THR A 124 -2.46 9.62 8.89
N SER A 125 -2.88 9.21 10.10
CA SER A 125 -4.25 8.83 10.45
C SER A 125 -4.79 9.65 11.61
N SER A 126 -4.40 10.92 11.70
CA SER A 126 -4.71 11.82 12.82
C SER A 126 -6.20 12.18 12.96
N GLN A 127 -7.02 11.84 11.98
CA GLN A 127 -8.48 11.96 12.09
C GLN A 127 -9.10 10.92 13.04
N ARG A 128 -8.38 9.88 13.44
CA ARG A 128 -8.88 8.91 14.42
C ARG A 128 -8.79 9.51 15.82
N ASP A 129 -9.82 9.29 16.66
CA ASP A 129 -9.90 9.87 18.01
C ASP A 129 -8.70 9.60 18.91
N GLN A 130 -8.00 8.49 18.65
CA GLN A 130 -6.82 8.10 19.40
C GLN A 130 -5.53 8.77 18.95
N TYR A 131 -5.55 9.54 17.86
CA TYR A 131 -4.39 10.17 17.28
C TYR A 131 -4.61 11.67 17.16
N ASP A 132 -3.73 12.44 17.78
CA ASP A 132 -3.83 13.90 17.90
C ASP A 132 -2.62 14.64 17.32
N ASN A 133 -1.74 13.96 16.61
CA ASN A 133 -0.57 14.60 16.01
C ASN A 133 -0.90 15.20 14.65
N ASN A 134 -1.07 16.52 14.63
CA ASN A 134 -1.44 17.26 13.41
C ASN A 134 -0.27 17.94 12.70
N THR A 135 0.92 17.84 13.25
CA THR A 135 2.12 18.45 12.68
C THR A 135 3.15 17.39 12.33
N TRP A 136 3.93 17.65 11.29
CA TRP A 136 5.01 16.79 10.84
C TRP A 136 6.10 17.63 10.16
N GLY A 137 7.33 17.18 10.24
CA GLY A 137 8.44 17.76 9.51
C GLY A 137 9.63 18.19 10.37
N THR A 138 9.71 17.68 11.59
CA THR A 138 10.93 17.81 12.40
C THR A 138 12.10 17.09 11.73
N ALA A 139 13.33 17.48 12.07
CA ALA A 139 14.52 16.81 11.55
C ALA A 139 14.54 15.31 11.87
N GLU A 140 14.02 14.91 13.03
CA GLU A 140 13.95 13.51 13.47
C GLU A 140 12.93 12.72 12.64
N GLU A 141 11.77 13.30 12.34
CA GLU A 141 10.75 12.65 11.50
C GLU A 141 11.23 12.47 10.07
N ILE A 142 11.91 13.48 9.51
CA ILE A 142 12.52 13.41 8.19
C ILE A 142 13.61 12.33 8.17
N LEU A 143 14.47 12.28 9.18
CA LEU A 143 15.52 11.27 9.32
C LEU A 143 14.93 9.86 9.43
N SER A 144 13.79 9.69 10.10
CA SER A 144 13.10 8.40 10.19
C SER A 144 12.68 7.89 8.82
N VAL A 145 12.08 8.74 7.98
CA VAL A 145 11.74 8.37 6.59
C VAL A 145 12.98 7.93 5.82
N GLN A 146 14.06 8.70 5.92
CA GLN A 146 15.33 8.38 5.26
C GLN A 146 15.88 7.02 5.72
N THR A 147 15.92 6.78 7.01
CA THR A 147 16.44 5.54 7.61
C THR A 147 15.60 4.32 7.18
N HIS A 148 14.28 4.44 7.20
CA HIS A 148 13.39 3.36 6.76
C HIS A 148 13.62 3.04 5.28
N PHE A 149 13.69 4.06 4.43
CA PHE A 149 13.87 3.87 2.99
C PHE A 149 15.29 3.38 2.65
N ASP A 150 16.31 3.77 3.42
CA ASP A 150 17.66 3.23 3.28
C ASP A 150 17.72 1.75 3.60
N SER A 151 16.96 1.29 4.59
CA SER A 151 16.88 -0.13 4.92
C SER A 151 16.24 -0.94 3.78
N VAL A 152 15.15 -0.43 3.19
CA VAL A 152 14.49 -1.04 2.03
C VAL A 152 15.43 -1.04 0.82
N LYS A 153 16.14 0.07 0.57
CA LYS A 153 17.09 0.18 -0.54
C LYS A 153 18.25 -0.81 -0.40
N SER A 154 18.81 -0.90 0.79
CA SER A 154 19.92 -1.83 1.07
C SER A 154 19.50 -3.29 0.83
N TRP A 155 18.29 -3.64 1.25
CA TRP A 155 17.73 -4.97 0.97
C TRP A 155 17.49 -5.18 -0.53
N SER A 156 16.90 -4.20 -1.20
CA SER A 156 16.65 -4.24 -2.65
C SER A 156 17.93 -4.47 -3.45
N ASP A 157 19.00 -3.75 -3.11
CA ASP A 157 20.30 -3.89 -3.77
C ASP A 157 20.92 -5.27 -3.51
N LEU A 158 20.81 -5.76 -2.28
CA LEU A 158 21.33 -7.09 -1.92
C LEU A 158 20.60 -8.21 -2.65
N GLN A 159 19.27 -8.11 -2.79
CA GLN A 159 18.46 -9.15 -3.44
C GLN A 159 18.36 -8.97 -4.96
N GLY A 160 18.71 -7.80 -5.49
CA GLY A 160 18.52 -7.46 -6.90
C GLY A 160 17.05 -7.31 -7.31
N VAL A 161 16.16 -6.96 -6.36
CA VAL A 161 14.71 -6.90 -6.57
C VAL A 161 14.24 -5.44 -6.55
N PRO A 162 13.54 -4.96 -7.59
CA PRO A 162 12.98 -3.61 -7.63
C PRO A 162 11.93 -3.40 -6.55
N ILE A 163 11.75 -2.14 -6.13
CA ILE A 163 10.79 -1.72 -5.11
C ILE A 163 9.67 -0.87 -5.70
N TYR A 164 8.47 -1.16 -5.26
CA TYR A 164 7.29 -0.34 -5.45
C TYR A 164 6.71 0.09 -4.10
N LEU A 165 6.73 1.39 -3.81
CA LEU A 165 5.99 1.98 -2.71
C LEU A 165 4.53 2.11 -3.15
N GLY A 166 3.72 1.09 -2.83
CA GLY A 166 2.36 0.94 -3.33
C GLY A 166 1.38 1.99 -2.83
N GLU A 167 1.56 2.40 -1.58
CA GLU A 167 0.72 3.41 -0.94
C GLU A 167 1.52 4.26 0.04
N PHE A 168 1.22 5.54 0.07
CA PHE A 168 1.56 6.45 1.16
C PHE A 168 0.60 7.63 1.16
N GLY A 169 0.47 8.29 2.29
CA GLY A 169 -0.37 9.49 2.38
C GLY A 169 -0.70 9.86 3.82
N ALA A 170 -1.27 11.03 4.00
CA ALA A 170 -1.76 11.52 5.26
C ALA A 170 -3.20 11.99 5.12
N ASP A 171 -3.97 11.89 6.21
CA ASP A 171 -5.35 12.34 6.25
C ASP A 171 -5.46 13.80 5.81
N ASN A 172 -6.55 14.16 5.17
CA ASN A 172 -6.78 15.55 4.77
C ASN A 172 -7.24 16.41 5.96
N ALA A 173 -7.03 17.71 5.84
CA ALA A 173 -7.33 18.66 6.90
C ALA A 173 -8.83 18.83 7.23
N ASN A 174 -9.72 18.28 6.42
CA ASN A 174 -11.16 18.48 6.55
C ASN A 174 -11.88 17.36 7.34
N GLY A 175 -11.13 16.43 7.91
CA GLY A 175 -11.66 15.50 8.88
C GLY A 175 -12.80 14.61 8.41
N TYR A 176 -12.73 14.02 7.22
CA TYR A 176 -13.74 13.08 6.78
C TYR A 176 -13.60 11.73 7.51
N ASP A 177 -14.67 11.31 8.18
CA ASP A 177 -14.75 10.01 8.86
C ASP A 177 -15.44 8.97 7.96
N TYR A 178 -14.69 7.98 7.55
CA TYR A 178 -15.18 6.88 6.74
C TYR A 178 -16.19 6.00 7.47
N GLY A 179 -16.08 5.87 8.78
CA GLY A 179 -16.96 5.03 9.58
C GLY A 179 -18.38 5.59 9.66
N SER A 180 -18.49 6.91 9.78
CA SER A 180 -19.78 7.62 9.85
C SER A 180 -20.24 8.17 8.49
N GLY A 181 -19.37 8.22 7.49
CA GLY A 181 -19.65 8.83 6.21
C GLY A 181 -19.83 10.35 6.27
N THR A 182 -19.34 11.01 7.31
CA THR A 182 -19.52 12.43 7.56
C THR A 182 -18.19 13.14 7.76
N LEU A 183 -18.19 14.46 7.56
CA LEU A 183 -17.08 15.30 8.01
C LEU A 183 -17.06 15.26 9.54
N ARG A 184 -15.98 14.78 10.12
CA ARG A 184 -15.76 14.85 11.56
C ARG A 184 -15.62 16.31 11.97
N LYS A 185 -16.54 16.77 12.79
CA LYS A 185 -16.25 17.92 13.64
C LYS A 185 -15.37 17.41 14.77
N ILE A 186 -14.08 17.63 14.65
CA ILE A 186 -13.19 17.21 15.69
C ILE A 186 -13.30 18.15 16.85
N ASN A 187 -13.50 17.59 18.00
CA ASN A 187 -13.19 18.27 19.26
C ASN A 187 -11.75 18.77 19.16
N SER A 188 -11.52 20.02 19.57
CA SER A 188 -10.20 20.63 19.62
C SER A 188 -9.19 19.57 20.10
N ASN A 189 -8.36 19.10 19.18
CA ASN A 189 -7.24 18.25 19.54
C ASN A 189 -6.19 19.07 20.30
N ALA A 190 -5.20 18.40 20.85
CA ALA A 190 -4.13 19.03 21.63
C ALA A 190 -3.36 20.14 20.87
N SER A 191 -3.45 20.19 19.55
CA SER A 191 -2.85 21.21 18.69
C SER A 191 -3.82 22.37 18.33
N GLY A 192 -5.07 22.31 18.77
CA GLY A 192 -6.03 23.39 18.57
C GLY A 192 -6.64 23.50 17.18
N PHE A 193 -6.52 22.49 16.34
CA PHE A 193 -7.18 22.45 15.04
C PHE A 193 -8.64 22.02 15.21
N ALA A 194 -9.55 22.88 14.81
CA ALA A 194 -11.01 22.70 15.01
C ALA A 194 -11.59 21.58 14.15
N ASP A 195 -10.93 21.21 13.05
CA ASP A 195 -11.48 20.33 12.01
C ASP A 195 -10.78 18.96 11.93
N GLY A 196 -9.74 18.74 12.75
CA GLY A 196 -8.91 17.52 12.76
C GLY A 196 -8.11 17.26 11.50
N GLY A 197 -7.35 16.21 11.59
CA GLY A 197 -6.40 15.93 10.54
C GLY A 197 -5.14 16.82 10.62
N PRO A 198 -4.17 16.57 9.78
CA PRO A 198 -2.92 17.30 9.76
C PRO A 198 -3.13 18.74 9.27
N ASP A 199 -2.28 19.65 9.73
CA ASP A 199 -2.22 20.95 9.08
C ASP A 199 -1.74 20.80 7.63
N VAL A 200 -2.16 21.72 6.78
CA VAL A 200 -1.93 21.64 5.33
C VAL A 200 -0.42 21.64 5.00
N GLN A 201 0.36 22.43 5.71
CA GLN A 201 1.81 22.55 5.43
C GLN A 201 2.55 21.25 5.79
N SER A 202 2.26 20.68 6.96
CA SER A 202 2.82 19.39 7.38
C SER A 202 2.41 18.26 6.43
N ARG A 203 1.15 18.27 5.98
CA ARG A 203 0.65 17.30 5.01
C ARG A 203 1.39 17.38 3.67
N VAL A 204 1.55 18.58 3.13
CA VAL A 204 2.30 18.82 1.89
C VAL A 204 3.76 18.42 2.05
N LEU A 205 4.38 18.77 3.18
CA LEU A 205 5.77 18.42 3.48
C LEU A 205 5.96 16.90 3.57
N TYR A 206 5.04 16.18 4.22
CA TYR A 206 5.06 14.72 4.32
C TYR A 206 5.05 14.06 2.94
N HIS A 207 4.06 14.41 2.11
CA HIS A 207 3.95 13.85 0.77
C HIS A 207 5.18 14.15 -0.08
N ARG A 208 5.66 15.40 -0.01
CA ARG A 208 6.88 15.82 -0.70
C ARG A 208 8.10 15.03 -0.26
N GLN A 209 8.28 14.84 1.04
CA GLN A 209 9.44 14.15 1.59
C GLN A 209 9.41 12.67 1.23
N VAL A 210 8.28 12.00 1.41
CA VAL A 210 8.15 10.57 1.06
C VAL A 210 8.40 10.36 -0.43
N ALA A 211 7.78 11.15 -1.30
CA ALA A 211 8.01 11.05 -2.74
C ALA A 211 9.48 11.33 -3.13
N LYS A 212 10.10 12.34 -2.52
CA LYS A 212 11.51 12.67 -2.72
C LYS A 212 12.43 11.50 -2.35
N GLU A 213 12.18 10.88 -1.19
CA GLU A 213 13.01 9.77 -0.73
C GLU A 213 12.82 8.50 -1.57
N ALA A 214 11.60 8.27 -2.11
CA ALA A 214 11.36 7.22 -3.08
C ALA A 214 12.13 7.46 -4.39
N ILE A 215 12.06 8.68 -4.94
CA ILE A 215 12.80 9.07 -6.16
C ILE A 215 14.30 8.91 -5.97
N ASN A 216 14.84 9.39 -4.86
CA ASN A 216 16.27 9.34 -4.56
C ASN A 216 16.83 7.91 -4.53
N ARG A 217 15.98 6.91 -4.24
CA ARG A 217 16.35 5.49 -4.17
C ARG A 217 15.91 4.68 -5.37
N GLY A 218 15.30 5.32 -6.37
CA GLY A 218 14.81 4.65 -7.57
C GLY A 218 13.59 3.77 -7.35
N PHE A 219 12.79 4.04 -6.30
CA PHE A 219 11.52 3.35 -6.09
C PHE A 219 10.43 3.92 -6.99
N ALA A 220 9.67 3.06 -7.64
CA ALA A 220 8.37 3.46 -8.17
C ALA A 220 7.39 3.67 -7.00
N PHE A 221 6.45 4.61 -7.14
CA PHE A 221 5.53 4.89 -6.04
C PHE A 221 4.17 5.40 -6.49
N SER A 222 3.17 5.22 -5.62
CA SER A 222 1.83 5.79 -5.75
C SER A 222 1.39 6.42 -4.44
N ALA A 223 0.85 7.63 -4.50
CA ALA A 223 0.17 8.23 -3.36
C ALA A 223 -1.27 7.68 -3.27
N TRP A 224 -1.74 7.43 -2.04
CA TRP A 224 -3.08 6.94 -1.83
C TRP A 224 -4.12 8.04 -1.97
N ASP A 225 -4.98 7.92 -2.97
CA ASP A 225 -6.16 8.77 -3.17
C ASP A 225 -7.33 7.90 -3.66
N SER A 226 -8.28 7.62 -2.79
CA SER A 226 -9.46 6.82 -3.13
C SER A 226 -10.66 7.65 -3.59
N GLY A 227 -10.44 8.91 -3.91
CA GLY A 227 -11.46 9.79 -4.47
C GLY A 227 -12.01 10.85 -3.51
N PRO A 228 -13.01 11.63 -3.92
CA PRO A 228 -13.40 12.90 -3.29
C PRO A 228 -13.93 12.77 -1.86
N THR A 229 -14.34 11.59 -1.47
CA THR A 229 -14.86 11.31 -0.12
C THR A 229 -13.86 10.57 0.76
N SER A 230 -12.64 10.37 0.29
CA SER A 230 -11.58 9.75 1.06
C SER A 230 -10.99 10.69 2.09
N ASN A 231 -10.65 10.15 3.26
CA ASN A 231 -9.90 10.89 4.27
C ASN A 231 -8.46 11.24 3.83
N LYS A 232 -7.94 10.58 2.80
CA LYS A 232 -6.61 10.83 2.21
C LYS A 232 -6.68 11.44 0.81
N THR A 233 -7.81 12.05 0.45
CA THR A 233 -7.97 12.69 -0.86
C THR A 233 -6.90 13.74 -1.10
N ILE A 234 -6.13 13.59 -2.17
CA ILE A 234 -5.15 14.55 -2.65
C ILE A 234 -5.81 15.47 -3.67
N HIS A 235 -6.72 14.90 -4.45
CA HIS A 235 -7.29 15.54 -5.60
C HIS A 235 -8.81 15.72 -5.41
N LYS A 236 -9.26 16.99 -5.32
CA LYS A 236 -10.68 17.31 -5.28
C LYS A 236 -11.25 17.29 -6.69
N ARG A 237 -12.17 16.37 -6.94
CA ARG A 237 -12.98 16.40 -8.16
C ARG A 237 -14.15 17.32 -7.96
N SER A 238 -14.36 18.29 -8.87
CA SER A 238 -15.56 19.12 -8.82
C SER A 238 -16.79 18.24 -9.14
N ASP A 239 -17.83 18.33 -8.32
CA ASP A 239 -19.08 17.57 -8.47
C ASP A 239 -19.83 17.85 -9.79
N SER A 240 -19.47 18.90 -10.51
CA SER A 240 -20.23 19.38 -11.66
C SER A 240 -19.79 18.86 -13.02
N ASN A 241 -18.66 18.19 -13.13
CA ASN A 241 -18.22 17.62 -14.39
C ASN A 241 -17.32 16.43 -14.18
N GLN A 242 -17.76 15.27 -14.64
CA GLN A 242 -16.91 14.08 -14.78
C GLN A 242 -15.79 14.26 -15.83
N SER A 243 -15.61 15.45 -16.33
CA SER A 243 -14.56 15.79 -17.28
C SER A 243 -13.40 16.47 -16.58
N SER A 244 -12.36 15.74 -16.32
CA SER A 244 -10.94 16.08 -16.50
C SER A 244 -10.34 17.38 -15.95
N ASN A 245 -10.97 18.13 -15.09
CA ASN A 245 -10.32 19.27 -14.46
C ASN A 245 -9.71 18.86 -13.13
N PHE A 246 -8.47 18.42 -13.20
CA PHE A 246 -7.65 18.13 -12.04
C PHE A 246 -7.14 19.46 -11.46
N ASP A 247 -7.59 19.81 -10.27
CA ASP A 247 -7.02 20.94 -9.53
C ASP A 247 -5.87 20.43 -8.64
N PHE A 248 -4.65 20.69 -9.08
CA PHE A 248 -3.42 20.32 -8.36
C PHE A 248 -3.01 21.35 -7.29
N ASN A 249 -3.84 22.35 -7.02
CA ASN A 249 -3.47 23.48 -6.16
C ASN A 249 -4.09 23.44 -4.76
N SER A 250 -4.60 22.30 -4.32
CA SER A 250 -5.16 22.17 -2.97
C SER A 250 -4.30 21.30 -2.06
#